data_315f24ba84039dbd928b6eda155a29e6
#
_entry.id   315f24ba84039dbd928b6eda155a29e6
#
_cell.length_a   1.000
_cell.length_b   1.000
_cell.length_c   1.000
_cell.angle_alpha   90.00
_cell.angle_beta   90.00
_cell.angle_gamma   90.00
#
_symmetry.space_group_name_H-M   'P 1'
#
loop_
_entity.id
_entity.type
_entity.pdbx_description
1 polymer ?
#
loop_
_entity_poly.entity_id
_entity_poly.type
_entity_poly.pdbx_seq_one_letter_code
_entity_poly.pdbx_strand_id
1 'polypeptide(L)'
;MNRSSEPAAPQIIPRAAHTVSRQDISDNALKVLYRLHKAGYQAFLVGGCVRDALVGLHPKDFDVATNATPEEVRALFNNCRLIGRRFRLAHVRFGREIIEVATFRAAAVSKYDDAEHDNEGRILRDNVYGSIDEDVWRRDFTCNA
;
A
#
# COMPACT_ATOMS: atom_id res chain seq x y z
N MET A 1 -15.70 -5.60 -30.56
CA MET A 1 -14.27 -5.33 -30.54
C MET A 1 -13.84 -5.10 -29.09
N ASN A 2 -13.24 -6.10 -28.50
CA ASN A 2 -12.64 -5.95 -27.18
C ASN A 2 -11.32 -5.19 -27.36
N ARG A 3 -11.38 -3.90 -27.14
CA ARG A 3 -10.16 -3.18 -26.79
C ARG A 3 -9.80 -3.62 -25.38
N SER A 4 -8.85 -4.53 -25.25
CA SER A 4 -8.10 -4.66 -24.02
C SER A 4 -7.48 -3.28 -23.78
N SER A 5 -8.11 -2.49 -22.92
CA SER A 5 -7.51 -1.24 -22.49
C SER A 5 -6.29 -1.64 -21.65
N GLU A 6 -5.13 -1.55 -22.25
CA GLU A 6 -3.90 -1.54 -21.47
C GLU A 6 -4.06 -0.46 -20.39
N PRO A 7 -3.72 -0.77 -19.13
CA PRO A 7 -3.78 0.24 -18.10
C PRO A 7 -2.97 1.44 -18.52
N ALA A 8 -3.56 2.62 -18.48
CA ALA A 8 -2.88 3.86 -18.80
C ALA A 8 -1.62 3.99 -17.94
N ALA A 9 -0.54 4.49 -18.53
CA ALA A 9 0.69 4.76 -17.81
C ALA A 9 0.42 5.74 -16.63
N PRO A 10 1.09 5.59 -15.48
CA PRO A 10 0.90 6.49 -14.36
C PRO A 10 1.22 7.94 -14.74
N GLN A 11 0.36 8.86 -14.34
CA GLN A 11 0.61 10.28 -14.47
C GLN A 11 1.25 10.80 -13.19
N ILE A 12 2.45 11.36 -13.30
CA ILE A 12 3.14 11.98 -12.18
C ILE A 12 2.79 13.47 -12.15
N ILE A 13 2.12 13.89 -11.08
CA ILE A 13 1.79 15.30 -10.87
C ILE A 13 2.87 15.91 -9.99
N PRO A 14 3.65 16.86 -10.51
CA PRO A 14 4.75 17.45 -9.76
C PRO A 14 4.25 18.27 -8.56
N ARG A 15 5.11 18.47 -7.56
CA ARG A 15 4.77 19.17 -6.31
C ARG A 15 4.13 20.55 -6.56
N ALA A 16 4.56 21.28 -7.57
CA ALA A 16 4.02 22.58 -7.91
C ALA A 16 2.58 22.55 -8.45
N ALA A 17 2.12 21.39 -8.91
CA ALA A 17 0.81 21.22 -9.54
C ALA A 17 -0.24 20.62 -8.59
N HIS A 18 0.08 20.42 -7.30
CA HIS A 18 -0.87 19.94 -6.30
C HIS A 18 -0.65 20.64 -4.95
N THR A 19 -1.64 20.52 -4.07
CA THR A 19 -1.65 21.21 -2.77
C THR A 19 -1.14 20.36 -1.60
N VAL A 20 -0.88 19.08 -1.80
CA VAL A 20 -0.43 18.18 -0.74
C VAL A 20 0.98 18.55 -0.30
N SER A 21 1.18 18.74 0.99
CA SER A 21 2.48 19.04 1.59
C SER A 21 2.75 18.14 2.79
N ARG A 22 4.00 18.12 3.25
CA ARG A 22 4.38 17.39 4.46
C ARG A 22 3.62 17.83 5.71
N GLN A 23 3.12 19.06 5.73
CA GLN A 23 2.33 19.58 6.84
C GLN A 23 0.96 18.89 6.98
N ASP A 24 0.46 18.30 5.88
CA ASP A 24 -0.79 17.57 5.86
C ASP A 24 -0.63 16.11 6.32
N ILE A 25 0.60 15.66 6.54
CA ILE A 25 0.95 14.28 6.88
C ILE A 25 1.43 14.23 8.31
N SER A 26 0.95 13.27 9.10
CA SER A 26 1.40 13.12 10.48
C SER A 26 2.90 12.81 10.55
N ASP A 27 3.55 13.27 11.61
CA ASP A 27 4.98 13.01 11.85
C ASP A 27 5.28 11.51 11.89
N ASN A 28 4.36 10.73 12.45
CA ASN A 28 4.52 9.28 12.55
C ASN A 28 4.42 8.61 11.17
N ALA A 29 3.51 9.05 10.31
CA ALA A 29 3.43 8.57 8.92
C ALA A 29 4.71 8.91 8.15
N LEU A 30 5.25 10.12 8.32
CA LEU A 30 6.53 10.50 7.73
C LEU A 30 7.68 9.64 8.23
N LYS A 31 7.73 9.30 9.51
CA LYS A 31 8.74 8.40 10.07
C LYS A 31 8.71 7.02 9.41
N VAL A 32 7.52 6.50 9.19
CA VAL A 32 7.34 5.21 8.52
C VAL A 32 7.86 5.28 7.09
N LEU A 33 7.45 6.30 6.34
CA LEU A 33 7.91 6.50 4.95
C LEU A 33 9.43 6.60 4.86
N TYR A 34 10.04 7.46 5.68
CA TYR A 34 11.49 7.66 5.65
C TYR A 34 12.27 6.43 6.06
N ARG A 35 11.80 5.69 7.05
CA ARG A 35 12.47 4.47 7.48
C ARG A 35 12.45 3.40 6.41
N LEU A 36 11.32 3.22 5.71
CA LEU A 36 11.23 2.31 4.58
C LEU A 36 12.16 2.73 3.44
N HIS A 37 12.15 4.00 3.07
CA HIS A 37 13.05 4.52 2.04
C HIS A 37 14.53 4.35 2.40
N LYS A 38 14.89 4.62 3.65
CA LYS A 38 16.27 4.46 4.12
C LYS A 38 16.72 3.00 4.08
N ALA A 39 15.81 2.06 4.26
CA ALA A 39 16.10 0.64 4.15
C ALA A 39 16.15 0.12 2.71
N GLY A 40 15.90 0.98 1.71
CA GLY A 40 15.95 0.64 0.30
C GLY A 40 14.61 0.20 -0.30
N TYR A 41 13.52 0.32 0.44
CA TYR A 41 12.19 -0.02 -0.04
C TYR A 41 11.47 1.19 -0.64
N GLN A 42 10.53 0.92 -1.54
CA GLN A 42 9.57 1.91 -1.99
C GLN A 42 8.47 2.06 -0.94
N ALA A 43 8.00 3.28 -0.73
CA ALA A 43 6.88 3.54 0.17
C ALA A 43 6.10 4.76 -0.30
N PHE A 44 4.78 4.62 -0.33
CA PHE A 44 3.86 5.66 -0.80
C PHE A 44 2.68 5.78 0.15
N LEU A 45 2.20 7.00 0.35
CA LEU A 45 0.89 7.20 0.94
C LEU A 45 -0.18 6.84 -0.07
N VAL A 46 -1.17 6.11 0.36
CA VAL A 46 -2.27 5.64 -0.50
C VAL A 46 -3.60 5.76 0.23
N GLY A 47 -4.69 5.59 -0.52
CA GLY A 47 -6.02 5.52 0.05
C GLY A 47 -6.65 6.87 0.36
N GLY A 48 -7.60 6.87 1.28
CA GLY A 48 -8.42 8.02 1.61
C GLY A 48 -7.66 9.23 2.15
N CYS A 49 -6.48 9.02 2.76
CA CYS A 49 -5.66 10.14 3.24
C CYS A 49 -5.14 11.02 2.10
N VAL A 50 -4.82 10.44 0.97
CA VAL A 50 -4.40 11.20 -0.23
C VAL A 50 -5.56 12.04 -0.75
N ARG A 51 -6.74 11.44 -0.87
CA ARG A 51 -7.97 12.15 -1.25
C ARG A 51 -8.25 13.31 -0.30
N ASP A 52 -8.24 13.07 1.00
CA ASP A 52 -8.55 14.07 2.01
C ASP A 52 -7.55 15.22 1.98
N ALA A 53 -6.27 14.92 1.84
CA ALA A 53 -5.22 15.93 1.72
C ALA A 53 -5.40 16.78 0.45
N LEU A 54 -5.80 16.18 -0.67
CA LEU A 54 -6.01 16.89 -1.93
C LEU A 54 -7.20 17.86 -1.88
N VAL A 55 -8.22 17.57 -1.07
CA VAL A 55 -9.39 18.46 -0.89
C VAL A 55 -9.26 19.39 0.31
N GLY A 56 -8.08 19.48 0.92
CA GLY A 56 -7.79 20.40 2.02
C GLY A 56 -8.24 19.92 3.40
N LEU A 57 -8.65 18.68 3.53
CA LEU A 57 -8.94 18.06 4.82
C LEU A 57 -7.66 17.60 5.50
N HIS A 58 -7.69 17.50 6.83
CA HIS A 58 -6.58 16.93 7.60
C HIS A 58 -6.87 15.46 7.89
N PRO A 59 -6.21 14.50 7.18
CA PRO A 59 -6.44 13.08 7.40
C PRO A 59 -6.05 12.67 8.82
N LYS A 60 -6.83 11.77 9.42
CA LYS A 60 -6.53 11.18 10.73
C LYS A 60 -5.84 9.84 10.62
N ASP A 61 -6.16 9.09 9.57
CA ASP A 61 -5.63 7.77 9.32
C ASP A 61 -4.75 7.80 8.07
N PHE A 62 -3.59 7.16 8.14
CA PHE A 62 -2.64 7.10 7.04
C PHE A 62 -2.35 5.66 6.68
N ASP A 63 -2.46 5.37 5.38
CA ASP A 63 -2.13 4.08 4.80
C ASP A 63 -0.88 4.23 3.94
N VAL A 64 0.05 3.30 4.13
CA VAL A 64 1.29 3.24 3.37
C VAL A 64 1.30 1.96 2.54
N ALA A 65 1.66 2.06 1.29
CA ALA A 65 1.93 0.92 0.43
C ALA A 65 3.43 0.84 0.13
N THR A 66 3.98 -0.36 0.18
CA THR A 66 5.42 -0.61 0.03
C THR A 66 5.69 -1.91 -0.73
N ASN A 67 6.89 -2.03 -1.29
CA ASN A 67 7.37 -3.29 -1.84
C ASN A 67 8.02 -4.20 -0.78
N ALA A 68 8.19 -3.74 0.45
CA ALA A 68 8.63 -4.58 1.55
C ALA A 68 7.54 -5.58 1.93
N THR A 69 7.92 -6.82 2.22
CA THR A 69 6.99 -7.82 2.76
C THR A 69 6.54 -7.45 4.17
N PRO A 70 5.42 -7.98 4.67
CA PRO A 70 4.99 -7.72 6.05
C PRO A 70 6.06 -8.06 7.08
N GLU A 71 6.78 -9.15 6.89
CA GLU A 71 7.86 -9.58 7.76
C GLU A 71 9.06 -8.61 7.72
N GLU A 72 9.39 -8.09 6.56
CA GLU A 72 10.43 -7.07 6.39
C GLU A 72 10.05 -5.76 7.08
N VAL A 73 8.80 -5.35 6.96
CA VAL A 73 8.28 -4.17 7.69
C VAL A 73 8.39 -4.38 9.20
N ARG A 74 7.99 -5.55 9.68
CA ARG A 74 8.09 -5.89 11.11
C ARG A 74 9.53 -5.84 11.62
N ALA A 75 10.48 -6.25 10.81
CA ALA A 75 11.90 -6.21 11.17
C ALA A 75 12.44 -4.78 11.33
N LEU A 76 11.84 -3.80 10.63
CA LEU A 76 12.26 -2.40 10.69
C LEU A 76 11.67 -1.62 11.86
N PHE A 77 10.57 -2.06 12.43
CA PHE A 77 9.84 -1.34 13.47
C PHE A 77 9.62 -2.23 14.70
N ASN A 78 10.04 -1.77 15.87
CA ASN A 78 9.83 -2.49 17.12
C ASN A 78 8.37 -2.53 17.57
N ASN A 79 7.59 -1.54 17.16
CA ASN A 79 6.19 -1.33 17.49
C ASN A 79 5.25 -1.78 16.37
N CYS A 80 5.64 -2.80 15.62
CA CYS A 80 4.88 -3.32 14.50
C CYS A 80 4.20 -4.65 14.85
N ARG A 81 2.93 -4.76 14.48
CA ARG A 81 2.13 -5.96 14.59
C ARG A 81 1.60 -6.38 13.23
N LEU A 82 1.73 -7.65 12.89
CA LEU A 82 1.15 -8.20 11.68
C LEU A 82 -0.29 -8.65 11.95
N ILE A 83 -1.21 -8.23 11.10
CA ILE A 83 -2.64 -8.50 11.23
C ILE A 83 -3.15 -9.16 9.96
N GLY A 84 -4.01 -10.16 10.12
CA GLY A 84 -4.63 -10.88 9.03
C GLY A 84 -3.97 -12.23 8.76
N ARG A 85 -4.67 -13.09 8.05
CA ARG A 85 -4.20 -14.42 7.68
C ARG A 85 -3.74 -14.51 6.24
N ARG A 86 -4.51 -13.95 5.33
CA ARG A 86 -4.32 -14.04 3.88
C ARG A 86 -3.44 -12.92 3.36
N PHE A 87 -3.88 -11.69 3.60
CA PHE A 87 -3.14 -10.48 3.24
C PHE A 87 -2.75 -9.79 4.53
N ARG A 88 -1.55 -10.09 4.99
CA ARG A 88 -1.07 -9.50 6.23
C ARG A 88 -0.79 -8.03 6.05
N LEU A 89 -1.32 -7.24 6.96
CA LEU A 89 -1.05 -5.82 7.09
C LEU A 89 -0.10 -5.61 8.25
N ALA A 90 0.84 -4.72 8.11
CA ALA A 90 1.69 -4.30 9.20
C ALA A 90 1.09 -3.06 9.85
N HIS A 91 0.74 -3.15 11.12
CA HIS A 91 0.29 -2.02 11.93
C HIS A 91 1.45 -1.51 12.76
N VAL A 92 1.97 -0.35 12.39
CA VAL A 92 3.01 0.34 13.15
C VAL A 92 2.34 1.31 14.11
N ARG A 93 2.51 1.08 15.40
CA ARG A 93 1.80 1.82 16.45
C ARG A 93 2.70 2.89 17.08
N PHE A 94 2.18 4.09 17.14
CA PHE A 94 2.79 5.22 17.86
C PHE A 94 1.77 5.77 18.87
N GLY A 95 1.78 5.23 20.07
CA GLY A 95 0.76 5.59 21.06
C GLY A 95 -0.64 5.20 20.59
N ARG A 96 -1.49 6.19 20.34
CA ARG A 96 -2.85 5.99 19.83
C ARG A 96 -2.93 5.95 18.30
N GLU A 97 -1.92 6.46 17.62
CA GLU A 97 -1.88 6.47 16.16
C GLU A 97 -1.36 5.14 15.63
N ILE A 98 -2.04 4.61 14.65
CA ILE A 98 -1.63 3.40 13.93
C ILE A 98 -1.44 3.76 12.47
N ILE A 99 -0.25 3.47 11.96
CA ILE A 99 0.05 3.58 10.53
C ILE A 99 -0.06 2.18 9.93
N GLU A 100 -1.00 2.02 9.01
CA GLU A 100 -1.21 0.76 8.31
C GLU A 100 -0.27 0.68 7.11
N VAL A 101 0.53 -0.37 7.06
CA VAL A 101 1.49 -0.61 5.99
C VAL A 101 1.12 -1.90 5.25
N ALA A 102 0.78 -1.76 3.99
CA ALA A 102 0.42 -2.86 3.11
C ALA A 102 1.52 -3.09 2.07
N THR A 103 1.79 -4.35 1.77
CA THR A 103 2.67 -4.70 0.65
C THR A 103 1.89 -4.63 -0.67
N PHE A 104 2.53 -4.14 -1.72
CA PHE A 104 1.91 -4.11 -3.05
C PHE A 104 1.42 -5.48 -3.46
N ARG A 105 0.22 -5.55 -4.00
CA ARG A 105 -0.35 -6.77 -4.56
C ARG A 105 -0.33 -6.72 -6.07
N ALA A 106 -0.11 -7.87 -6.69
CA ALA A 106 -0.31 -8.02 -8.12
C ALA A 106 -1.77 -7.78 -8.48
N ALA A 107 -2.01 -7.23 -9.67
CA ALA A 107 -3.35 -7.16 -10.22
C ALA A 107 -3.94 -8.57 -10.28
N ALA A 108 -5.27 -8.69 -10.08
CA ALA A 108 -5.94 -9.98 -10.12
C ALA A 108 -5.73 -10.65 -11.48
N VAL A 109 -4.75 -11.52 -11.53
CA VAL A 109 -4.55 -12.45 -12.66
C VAL A 109 -5.53 -13.59 -12.45
N SER A 110 -6.02 -14.16 -13.56
CA SER A 110 -7.02 -15.23 -13.54
C SER A 110 -6.78 -16.24 -12.41
N LYS A 111 -7.82 -16.64 -11.77
CA LYS A 111 -7.88 -17.45 -10.54
C LYS A 111 -7.11 -18.78 -10.57
N TYR A 112 -6.38 -19.07 -11.64
CA TYR A 112 -5.85 -20.41 -11.88
C TYR A 112 -4.34 -20.51 -11.90
N ASP A 113 -3.60 -19.40 -12.07
CA ASP A 113 -2.19 -19.54 -12.45
C ASP A 113 -1.16 -19.28 -11.33
N ASP A 114 -1.52 -18.59 -10.23
CA ASP A 114 -0.52 -18.10 -9.28
C ASP A 114 -0.74 -18.44 -7.82
N ALA A 115 -1.76 -19.22 -7.49
CA ALA A 115 -1.94 -19.69 -6.13
C ALA A 115 -1.29 -21.05 -5.94
N GLU A 116 -0.33 -21.14 -5.04
CA GLU A 116 0.18 -22.44 -4.60
C GLU A 116 -0.91 -23.16 -3.80
N HIS A 117 -1.26 -24.34 -4.25
CA HIS A 117 -2.21 -25.21 -3.57
C HIS A 117 -1.47 -26.39 -2.95
N ASP A 118 -1.93 -26.87 -1.80
CA ASP A 118 -1.49 -28.13 -1.26
C ASP A 118 -2.12 -29.31 -2.04
N ASN A 119 -1.77 -30.53 -1.66
CA ASN A 119 -2.28 -31.75 -2.29
C ASN A 119 -3.82 -31.92 -2.13
N GLU A 120 -4.45 -31.14 -1.28
CA GLU A 120 -5.89 -31.12 -1.04
C GLU A 120 -6.60 -29.94 -1.73
N GLY A 121 -5.88 -29.15 -2.52
CA GLY A 121 -6.41 -28.00 -3.23
C GLY A 121 -6.58 -26.76 -2.39
N ARG A 122 -6.02 -26.68 -1.20
CA ARG A 122 -6.04 -25.48 -0.37
C ARG A 122 -5.04 -24.46 -0.91
N ILE A 123 -5.44 -23.20 -0.87
CA ILE A 123 -4.56 -22.10 -1.26
C ILE A 123 -3.50 -21.91 -0.17
N LEU A 124 -2.25 -22.26 -0.47
CA LEU A 124 -1.12 -22.11 0.44
C LEU A 124 -0.55 -20.68 0.38
N ARG A 125 -0.53 -20.07 -0.80
CA ARG A 125 -0.10 -18.69 -1.02
C ARG A 125 -1.09 -17.96 -1.90
N ASP A 126 -1.71 -16.96 -1.31
CA ASP A 126 -2.61 -16.05 -1.98
C ASP A 126 -2.01 -14.66 -2.20
N ASN A 127 -0.80 -14.46 -1.69
CA ASN A 127 -0.08 -13.20 -1.72
C ASN A 127 0.86 -13.15 -2.92
N VAL A 128 0.32 -12.79 -4.08
CA VAL A 128 1.16 -12.41 -5.21
C VAL A 128 1.47 -10.94 -5.04
N TYR A 129 2.72 -10.65 -4.69
CA TYR A 129 3.20 -9.28 -4.54
C TYR A 129 3.50 -8.67 -5.91
N GLY A 130 3.20 -7.39 -6.07
CA GLY A 130 3.32 -6.69 -7.33
C GLY A 130 4.03 -5.35 -7.21
N SER A 131 3.72 -4.48 -8.13
CA SER A 131 4.17 -3.09 -8.16
C SER A 131 3.09 -2.15 -7.63
N ILE A 132 3.44 -0.88 -7.41
CA ILE A 132 2.45 0.15 -7.04
C ILE A 132 1.35 0.29 -8.09
N ASP A 133 1.69 0.18 -9.35
CA ASP A 133 0.73 0.29 -10.45
C ASP A 133 -0.31 -0.83 -10.39
N GLU A 134 0.15 -2.06 -10.17
CA GLU A 134 -0.73 -3.22 -10.00
C GLU A 134 -1.60 -3.10 -8.74
N ASP A 135 -1.03 -2.63 -7.63
CA ASP A 135 -1.75 -2.45 -6.38
C ASP A 135 -2.89 -1.43 -6.51
N VAL A 136 -2.66 -0.33 -7.20
CA VAL A 136 -3.69 0.70 -7.45
C VAL A 136 -4.85 0.13 -8.26
N TRP A 137 -4.57 -0.63 -9.31
CA TRP A 137 -5.62 -1.19 -10.18
C TRP A 137 -6.52 -2.21 -9.51
N ARG A 138 -6.08 -2.88 -8.45
CA ARG A 138 -6.92 -3.82 -7.70
C ARG A 138 -7.86 -3.14 -6.71
N ARG A 139 -7.70 -1.85 -6.44
CA ARG A 139 -8.50 -1.11 -5.47
C ARG A 139 -9.88 -0.78 -6.04
N ASP A 140 -10.89 -0.78 -5.16
CA ASP A 140 -12.29 -0.72 -5.52
C ASP A 140 -12.69 0.63 -6.13
N PHE A 141 -12.38 1.71 -5.42
CA PHE A 141 -12.69 3.08 -5.86
C PHE A 141 -11.40 3.84 -6.16
N THR A 142 -11.36 4.53 -7.28
CA THR A 142 -10.20 5.33 -7.66
C THR A 142 -9.88 6.42 -6.64
N CYS A 143 -10.88 7.00 -6.01
CA CYS A 143 -10.68 8.00 -4.94
C CYS A 143 -10.11 7.41 -3.64
N ASN A 144 -10.11 6.11 -3.49
CA ASN A 144 -9.54 5.40 -2.34
C ASN A 144 -8.25 4.63 -2.68
N ALA A 145 -7.73 4.87 -3.85
CA ALA A 145 -6.48 4.25 -4.29
C ALA A 145 -5.21 4.93 -3.74
#